data_dc9fc3d5ac0973f44d29ccc1d535030e
#
_entry.id   dc9fc3d5ac0973f44d29ccc1d535030e
#
_cell.length_a   1.000
_cell.length_b   1.000
_cell.length_c   1.000
_cell.angle_alpha   90.00
_cell.angle_beta   90.00
_cell.angle_gamma   90.00
#
_symmetry.space_group_name_H-M   'P 1'
#
loop_
_entity.id
_entity.type
_entity.pdbx_description
1 polymer ?
#
loop_
_entity_poly.entity_id
_entity_poly.type
_entity_poly.pdbx_seq_one_letter_code
_entity_poly.pdbx_strand_id
1 'polypeptide(L)'
;MYFSKMKAVTFSFDDGVTQDQRLIKLLDKYSLKSTFNINSQRLDQAKILLVGDVTVSHCKPRACEIKAIYQNHEVAGHTLSHPCLTTRSDDEIVREVEEDRLILSKLCGYEVQGFAYPGGSKYVDDRVINAVKTRTNVKYARNACTSKSFEPPKDLFNVIPTSSFLDSDIFDLAQEFIALKPTSPKLFFIYGHAYEPDGYSDGWERVEKLFSLISQKDDIFYGTNKACLLF
;
A
#
# COMPACT_ATOMS: atom_id res chain seq x y z
N MET A 1 4.36 11.21 -16.98
CA MET A 1 3.46 10.45 -17.90
C MET A 1 3.72 8.97 -17.67
N TYR A 2 2.68 8.16 -17.44
CA TYR A 2 2.80 6.76 -17.04
C TYR A 2 2.86 5.86 -18.28
N PHE A 3 4.06 5.48 -18.73
CA PHE A 3 4.24 4.63 -19.93
C PHE A 3 3.34 5.05 -21.11
N SER A 4 3.40 6.33 -21.50
CA SER A 4 2.57 7.01 -22.52
C SER A 4 1.10 7.30 -22.14
N LYS A 5 0.62 6.92 -20.93
CA LYS A 5 -0.73 7.23 -20.47
C LYS A 5 -0.74 8.40 -19.48
N MET A 6 -1.83 9.19 -19.48
CA MET A 6 -2.00 10.32 -18.57
C MET A 6 -2.68 9.93 -17.25
N LYS A 7 -3.22 8.73 -17.16
CA LYS A 7 -3.87 8.21 -15.96
C LYS A 7 -3.17 6.96 -15.46
N ALA A 8 -3.00 6.85 -14.13
CA ALA A 8 -2.51 5.64 -13.49
C ALA A 8 -3.37 5.29 -12.27
N VAL A 9 -3.51 4.00 -12.00
CA VAL A 9 -4.09 3.44 -10.78
C VAL A 9 -3.03 2.60 -10.08
N THR A 10 -2.90 2.77 -8.77
CA THR A 10 -2.09 1.92 -7.91
C THR A 10 -2.84 1.59 -6.63
N PHE A 11 -2.54 0.42 -6.08
CA PHE A 11 -3.06 -0.05 -4.80
C PHE A 11 -1.90 -0.28 -3.81
N SER A 12 -2.16 -0.05 -2.52
CA SER A 12 -1.17 -0.19 -1.45
C SER A 12 -1.83 -0.80 -0.23
N PHE A 13 -1.51 -2.05 0.09
CA PHE A 13 -2.10 -2.75 1.24
C PHE A 13 -1.07 -2.99 2.32
N ASP A 14 -1.48 -2.76 3.58
CA ASP A 14 -0.59 -2.76 4.73
C ASP A 14 -0.65 -4.06 5.51
N ASP A 15 0.34 -4.21 6.39
CA ASP A 15 0.49 -5.26 7.40
C ASP A 15 0.99 -6.62 6.92
N GLY A 16 0.87 -6.99 5.65
CA GLY A 16 1.24 -8.30 5.15
C GLY A 16 0.50 -9.41 5.92
N VAL A 17 -0.75 -9.69 5.55
CA VAL A 17 -1.63 -10.65 6.23
C VAL A 17 -1.98 -11.84 5.33
N THR A 18 -2.46 -12.93 5.91
CA THR A 18 -2.82 -14.13 5.12
C THR A 18 -3.94 -13.87 4.10
N GLN A 19 -4.82 -12.88 4.36
CA GLN A 19 -5.85 -12.43 3.42
C GLN A 19 -5.31 -11.81 2.14
N ASP A 20 -4.04 -11.36 2.12
CA ASP A 20 -3.38 -10.87 0.90
C ASP A 20 -3.46 -11.90 -0.23
N GLN A 21 -3.42 -13.20 0.07
CA GLN A 21 -3.54 -14.24 -0.95
C GLN A 21 -4.91 -14.23 -1.65
N ARG A 22 -6.00 -13.92 -0.91
CA ARG A 22 -7.34 -13.76 -1.51
C ARG A 22 -7.40 -12.48 -2.34
N LEU A 23 -6.84 -11.40 -1.82
CA LEU A 23 -6.78 -10.11 -2.50
C LEU A 23 -5.97 -10.20 -3.80
N ILE A 24 -4.81 -10.88 -3.78
CA ILE A 24 -3.97 -11.10 -4.96
C ILE A 24 -4.74 -11.86 -6.05
N LYS A 25 -5.51 -12.89 -5.70
CA LYS A 25 -6.35 -13.61 -6.67
C LYS A 25 -7.34 -12.69 -7.38
N LEU A 26 -7.93 -11.72 -6.65
CA LEU A 26 -8.82 -10.72 -7.24
C LEU A 26 -8.05 -9.72 -8.10
N LEU A 27 -6.90 -9.20 -7.63
CA LEU A 27 -6.05 -8.31 -8.41
C LEU A 27 -5.60 -8.96 -9.73
N ASP A 28 -5.14 -10.19 -9.67
CA ASP A 28 -4.71 -10.95 -10.86
C ASP A 28 -5.87 -11.22 -11.83
N LYS A 29 -7.05 -11.58 -11.31
CA LYS A 29 -8.27 -11.75 -12.10
C LYS A 29 -8.59 -10.52 -12.96
N TYR A 30 -8.38 -9.34 -12.42
CA TYR A 30 -8.63 -8.05 -13.08
C TYR A 30 -7.39 -7.40 -13.70
N SER A 31 -6.26 -8.12 -13.75
CA SER A 31 -4.98 -7.61 -14.28
C SER A 31 -4.51 -6.32 -13.60
N LEU A 32 -4.80 -6.17 -12.32
CA LEU A 32 -4.39 -5.05 -11.49
C LEU A 32 -3.05 -5.36 -10.78
N LYS A 33 -2.31 -4.31 -10.45
CA LYS A 33 -1.06 -4.41 -9.69
C LYS A 33 -1.19 -3.67 -8.36
N SER A 34 -0.48 -4.17 -7.36
CA SER A 34 -0.48 -3.59 -6.01
C SER A 34 0.90 -3.65 -5.38
N THR A 35 1.09 -2.84 -4.36
CA THR A 35 2.20 -2.90 -3.42
C THR A 35 1.69 -3.39 -2.07
N PHE A 36 2.40 -4.34 -1.47
CA PHE A 36 2.11 -4.88 -0.15
C PHE A 36 3.21 -4.42 0.82
N ASN A 37 2.82 -3.67 1.84
CA ASN A 37 3.71 -3.09 2.83
C ASN A 37 3.78 -4.02 4.04
N ILE A 38 4.91 -4.65 4.28
CA ILE A 38 5.05 -5.80 5.19
C ILE A 38 5.94 -5.43 6.38
N ASN A 39 5.56 -5.91 7.57
CA ASN A 39 6.39 -5.85 8.78
C ASN A 39 7.19 -7.14 8.89
N SER A 40 8.48 -7.13 8.57
CA SER A 40 9.27 -8.35 8.51
C SER A 40 9.42 -9.09 9.85
N GLN A 41 9.47 -8.37 10.97
CA GLN A 41 9.57 -8.98 12.30
C GLN A 41 8.26 -9.58 12.81
N ARG A 42 7.14 -9.28 12.14
CA ARG A 42 5.83 -9.82 12.48
C ARG A 42 5.44 -11.07 11.67
N LEU A 43 6.23 -11.45 10.68
CA LEU A 43 6.02 -12.68 9.92
C LEU A 43 5.93 -13.90 10.84
N ASP A 44 5.27 -14.96 10.41
CA ASP A 44 5.03 -16.19 11.16
C ASP A 44 4.14 -16.01 12.43
N GLN A 45 3.56 -14.84 12.68
CA GLN A 45 2.72 -14.59 13.86
C GLN A 45 1.23 -14.83 13.57
N ALA A 46 0.56 -15.46 14.52
CA ALA A 46 -0.89 -15.62 14.54
C ALA A 46 -1.51 -14.62 15.52
N LYS A 47 -2.38 -13.74 15.02
CA LYS A 47 -3.11 -12.75 15.81
C LYS A 47 -4.55 -12.61 15.31
N ILE A 48 -5.39 -12.01 16.14
CA ILE A 48 -6.71 -11.54 15.78
C ILE A 48 -6.81 -10.04 16.11
N LEU A 49 -7.73 -9.36 15.45
CA LEU A 49 -8.09 -7.97 15.77
C LEU A 49 -9.59 -7.76 15.55
N LEU A 50 -10.09 -6.59 15.95
CA LEU A 50 -11.47 -6.18 15.71
C LEU A 50 -11.53 -5.23 14.52
N VAL A 51 -12.46 -5.48 13.60
CA VAL A 51 -12.89 -4.54 12.57
C VAL A 51 -14.35 -4.20 12.85
N GLY A 52 -14.62 -3.00 13.36
CA GLY A 52 -15.89 -2.72 14.03
C GLY A 52 -16.08 -3.66 15.20
N ASP A 53 -17.18 -4.40 15.21
CA ASP A 53 -17.53 -5.40 16.25
C ASP A 53 -17.19 -6.84 15.83
N VAL A 54 -16.55 -7.04 14.65
CA VAL A 54 -16.23 -8.35 14.11
C VAL A 54 -14.78 -8.72 14.42
N THR A 55 -14.57 -9.89 15.05
CA THR A 55 -13.24 -10.45 15.24
C THR A 55 -12.76 -11.05 13.92
N VAL A 56 -11.62 -10.56 13.41
CA VAL A 56 -11.01 -11.03 12.15
C VAL A 56 -9.61 -11.59 12.40
N SER A 57 -9.19 -12.51 11.52
CA SER A 57 -7.82 -13.00 11.52
C SER A 57 -6.85 -11.88 11.13
N HIS A 58 -5.74 -11.77 11.86
CA HIS A 58 -4.61 -10.90 11.54
C HIS A 58 -3.31 -11.72 11.52
N CYS A 59 -3.43 -12.95 11.03
CA CYS A 59 -2.30 -13.86 10.88
C CYS A 59 -1.39 -13.41 9.75
N LYS A 60 -0.10 -13.56 9.96
CA LYS A 60 0.94 -13.20 8.99
C LYS A 60 1.35 -14.41 8.17
N PRO A 61 1.73 -14.24 6.89
CA PRO A 61 2.32 -15.32 6.11
C PRO A 61 3.67 -15.76 6.72
N ARG A 62 4.11 -16.95 6.35
CA ARG A 62 5.44 -17.41 6.75
C ARG A 62 6.51 -16.68 5.95
N ALA A 63 7.64 -16.38 6.58
CA ALA A 63 8.76 -15.68 5.94
C ALA A 63 9.23 -16.39 4.65
N CYS A 64 9.26 -17.72 4.63
CA CYS A 64 9.64 -18.50 3.44
C CYS A 64 8.63 -18.42 2.27
N GLU A 65 7.41 -17.93 2.50
CA GLU A 65 6.36 -17.82 1.48
C GLU A 65 6.32 -16.47 0.79
N ILE A 66 6.96 -15.43 1.34
CA ILE A 66 6.89 -14.04 0.88
C ILE A 66 7.17 -13.93 -0.62
N LYS A 67 8.27 -14.50 -1.09
CA LYS A 67 8.63 -14.46 -2.52
C LYS A 67 7.57 -15.08 -3.43
N ALA A 68 6.97 -16.19 -3.01
CA ALA A 68 5.99 -16.91 -3.81
C ALA A 68 4.62 -16.20 -3.81
N ILE A 69 4.17 -15.71 -2.64
CA ILE A 69 2.89 -15.02 -2.50
C ILE A 69 2.86 -13.74 -3.35
N TYR A 70 3.91 -12.91 -3.26
CA TYR A 70 3.92 -11.56 -3.85
C TYR A 70 4.67 -11.47 -5.19
N GLN A 71 4.97 -12.60 -5.85
CA GLN A 71 5.81 -12.66 -7.05
C GLN A 71 5.39 -11.74 -8.21
N ASN A 72 4.10 -11.43 -8.34
CA ASN A 72 3.55 -10.57 -9.40
C ASN A 72 3.24 -9.15 -8.94
N HIS A 73 3.55 -8.82 -7.70
CA HIS A 73 3.26 -7.56 -7.04
C HIS A 73 4.53 -6.99 -6.41
N GLU A 74 4.48 -5.78 -5.91
CA GLU A 74 5.59 -5.19 -5.19
C GLU A 74 5.48 -5.48 -3.70
N VAL A 75 6.61 -5.79 -3.06
CA VAL A 75 6.77 -5.75 -1.61
C VAL A 75 7.46 -4.45 -1.23
N ALA A 76 6.93 -3.76 -0.24
CA ALA A 76 7.51 -2.57 0.38
C ALA A 76 7.59 -2.76 1.91
N GLY A 77 8.37 -1.93 2.58
CA GLY A 77 8.51 -1.97 4.04
C GLY A 77 7.35 -1.28 4.76
N HIS A 78 7.12 -1.73 6.02
CA HIS A 78 6.14 -1.13 6.92
C HIS A 78 6.67 -1.05 8.35
N THR A 79 7.99 -0.86 8.53
CA THR A 79 8.76 -1.01 9.75
C THR A 79 8.90 -2.47 10.22
N LEU A 80 9.92 -2.75 11.00
CA LEU A 80 10.12 -4.08 11.61
C LEU A 80 8.90 -4.52 12.44
N SER A 81 8.52 -3.66 13.41
CA SER A 81 7.62 -4.04 14.52
C SER A 81 6.33 -3.24 14.59
N HIS A 82 6.09 -2.32 13.63
CA HIS A 82 4.92 -1.43 13.59
C HIS A 82 4.82 -0.51 14.84
N PRO A 83 5.85 0.23 15.21
CA PRO A 83 5.81 1.14 16.35
C PRO A 83 5.16 2.48 15.97
N CYS A 84 4.78 3.26 17.00
CA CYS A 84 4.50 4.68 16.82
C CYS A 84 5.83 5.43 16.61
N LEU A 85 6.13 5.83 15.37
CA LEU A 85 7.44 6.42 15.01
C LEU A 85 7.69 7.78 15.66
N THR A 86 6.66 8.59 15.91
CA THR A 86 6.81 9.88 16.58
C THR A 86 7.30 9.78 18.03
N THR A 87 7.19 8.58 18.64
CA THR A 87 7.70 8.31 20.00
C THR A 87 9.10 7.70 20.02
N ARG A 88 9.72 7.50 18.85
CA ARG A 88 11.04 6.88 18.70
C ARG A 88 12.11 7.94 18.44
N SER A 89 13.33 7.65 18.84
CA SER A 89 14.50 8.41 18.43
C SER A 89 14.75 8.27 16.92
N ASP A 90 15.52 9.17 16.33
CA ASP A 90 15.85 9.10 14.89
C ASP A 90 16.62 7.81 14.54
N ASP A 91 17.49 7.34 15.43
CA ASP A 91 18.24 6.08 15.22
C ASP A 91 17.32 4.87 15.27
N GLU A 92 16.32 4.85 16.15
CA GLU A 92 15.31 3.79 16.20
C GLU A 92 14.42 3.83 14.95
N ILE A 93 14.04 5.01 14.46
CA ILE A 93 13.26 5.17 13.21
C ILE A 93 14.04 4.57 12.05
N VAL A 94 15.32 4.98 11.89
CA VAL A 94 16.19 4.47 10.82
C VAL A 94 16.33 2.95 10.91
N ARG A 95 16.54 2.42 12.09
CA ARG A 95 16.65 0.98 12.31
C ARG A 95 15.35 0.24 11.92
N GLU A 96 14.20 0.72 12.38
CA GLU A 96 12.89 0.14 12.08
C GLU A 96 12.60 0.09 10.57
N VAL A 97 13.05 1.09 9.82
CA VAL A 97 12.82 1.17 8.37
C VAL A 97 13.88 0.40 7.59
N GLU A 98 15.16 0.59 7.89
CA GLU A 98 16.25 0.06 7.07
C GLU A 98 16.46 -1.44 7.29
N GLU A 99 16.37 -1.93 8.55
CA GLU A 99 16.46 -3.38 8.81
C GLU A 99 15.26 -4.12 8.21
N ASP A 100 14.04 -3.55 8.30
CA ASP A 100 12.85 -4.10 7.64
C ASP A 100 13.08 -4.23 6.12
N ARG A 101 13.54 -3.14 5.48
CA ARG A 101 13.87 -3.11 4.06
C ARG A 101 14.88 -4.19 3.67
N LEU A 102 15.95 -4.35 4.46
CA LEU A 102 17.00 -5.33 4.19
C LEU A 102 16.52 -6.77 4.34
N ILE A 103 15.72 -7.06 5.38
CA ILE A 103 15.13 -8.39 5.59
C ILE A 103 14.19 -8.73 4.43
N LEU A 104 13.28 -7.82 4.08
CA LEU A 104 12.35 -8.02 2.98
C LEU A 104 13.07 -8.17 1.64
N SER A 105 14.13 -7.40 1.40
CA SER A 105 14.95 -7.54 0.17
C SER A 105 15.55 -8.93 0.05
N LYS A 106 16.04 -9.49 1.16
CA LYS A 106 16.56 -10.86 1.20
C LYS A 106 15.46 -11.90 0.92
N LEU A 107 14.28 -11.73 1.53
CA LEU A 107 13.15 -12.64 1.35
C LEU A 107 12.60 -12.61 -0.08
N CYS A 108 12.50 -11.43 -0.69
CA CYS A 108 11.99 -11.25 -2.05
C CYS A 108 13.02 -11.64 -3.13
N GLY A 109 14.32 -11.50 -2.83
CA GLY A 109 15.41 -11.70 -3.80
C GLY A 109 15.63 -10.49 -4.74
N TYR A 110 15.13 -9.32 -4.37
CA TYR A 110 15.36 -8.03 -5.05
C TYR A 110 15.40 -6.89 -4.03
N GLU A 111 15.93 -5.73 -4.42
CA GLU A 111 15.98 -4.55 -3.56
C GLU A 111 14.58 -3.96 -3.35
N VAL A 112 14.09 -3.97 -2.10
CA VAL A 112 12.88 -3.28 -1.68
C VAL A 112 13.19 -1.78 -1.62
N GLN A 113 12.35 -0.96 -2.26
CA GLN A 113 12.55 0.49 -2.42
C GLN A 113 11.43 1.34 -1.85
N GLY A 114 10.27 0.75 -1.61
CA GLY A 114 9.11 1.42 -1.09
C GLY A 114 8.96 1.30 0.42
N PHE A 115 8.24 2.23 1.01
CA PHE A 115 7.90 2.23 2.42
C PHE A 115 6.49 2.79 2.64
N ALA A 116 5.78 2.29 3.64
CA ALA A 116 4.56 2.89 4.16
C ALA A 116 4.72 3.16 5.66
N TYR A 117 4.39 4.37 6.09
CA TYR A 117 4.40 4.73 7.51
C TYR A 117 3.28 3.98 8.23
N PRO A 118 3.53 3.33 9.39
CA PRO A 118 2.49 2.69 10.19
C PRO A 118 1.59 3.71 10.90
N GLY A 119 0.32 3.36 11.14
CA GLY A 119 -0.54 3.99 12.13
C GLY A 119 -1.18 5.34 11.78
N GLY A 120 -1.11 5.81 10.56
CA GLY A 120 -1.80 7.03 10.12
C GLY A 120 -1.08 8.34 10.49
N SER A 121 -1.70 9.48 10.14
CA SER A 121 -1.05 10.81 10.17
C SER A 121 -0.54 11.27 11.54
N LYS A 122 -1.16 10.86 12.63
CA LYS A 122 -0.69 11.21 13.99
C LYS A 122 0.59 10.50 14.44
N TYR A 123 1.02 9.48 13.67
CA TYR A 123 2.26 8.76 13.91
C TYR A 123 3.40 9.18 12.98
N VAL A 124 3.18 10.24 12.16
CA VAL A 124 4.14 10.77 11.19
C VAL A 124 4.21 12.28 11.34
N ASP A 125 5.41 12.80 11.57
CA ASP A 125 5.74 14.22 11.60
C ASP A 125 6.93 14.53 10.67
N ASP A 126 7.26 15.81 10.52
CA ASP A 126 8.38 16.24 9.66
C ASP A 126 9.72 15.64 10.08
N ARG A 127 9.94 15.39 11.37
CA ARG A 127 11.15 14.74 11.90
C ARG A 127 11.23 13.29 11.42
N VAL A 128 10.14 12.54 11.53
CA VAL A 128 10.06 11.14 11.04
C VAL A 128 10.30 11.10 9.53
N ILE A 129 9.63 11.97 8.76
CA ILE A 129 9.80 12.06 7.30
C ILE A 129 11.26 12.37 6.95
N ASN A 130 11.87 13.34 7.63
CA ASN A 130 13.27 13.73 7.39
C ASN A 130 14.25 12.59 7.74
N ALA A 131 14.05 11.89 8.85
CA ALA A 131 14.89 10.75 9.22
C ALA A 131 14.83 9.64 8.15
N VAL A 132 13.63 9.28 7.68
CA VAL A 132 13.44 8.29 6.61
C VAL A 132 14.09 8.76 5.31
N LYS A 133 13.84 10.00 4.90
CA LYS A 133 14.33 10.58 3.64
C LYS A 133 15.86 10.67 3.58
N THR A 134 16.50 11.05 4.68
CA THR A 134 17.94 11.40 4.67
C THR A 134 18.85 10.29 5.18
N ARG A 135 18.30 9.30 5.89
CA ARG A 135 19.09 8.31 6.62
C ARG A 135 18.75 6.86 6.25
N THR A 136 17.83 6.62 5.30
CA THR A 136 17.50 5.28 4.81
C THR A 136 17.68 5.19 3.29
N ASN A 137 17.61 3.97 2.75
CA ASN A 137 17.74 3.73 1.31
C ASN A 137 16.40 3.57 0.58
N VAL A 138 15.26 3.79 1.25
CA VAL A 138 13.95 3.81 0.59
C VAL A 138 13.87 4.96 -0.42
N LYS A 139 13.08 4.81 -1.45
CA LYS A 139 12.96 5.78 -2.55
C LYS A 139 11.64 6.53 -2.53
N TYR A 140 10.64 6.00 -1.85
CA TYR A 140 9.37 6.67 -1.60
C TYR A 140 8.75 6.16 -0.29
N ALA A 141 7.92 6.98 0.33
CA ALA A 141 7.20 6.66 1.56
C ALA A 141 5.76 7.18 1.53
N ARG A 142 4.78 6.29 1.77
CA ARG A 142 3.34 6.58 1.76
C ARG A 142 2.83 6.81 3.17
N ASN A 143 2.08 7.91 3.35
CA ASN A 143 1.34 8.23 4.57
C ASN A 143 -0.07 7.56 4.54
N ALA A 144 -0.72 7.41 5.69
CA ALA A 144 -2.04 6.80 5.82
C ALA A 144 -3.14 7.85 6.09
N CYS A 145 -3.15 8.95 5.33
CA CYS A 145 -4.28 9.87 5.23
C CYS A 145 -4.80 9.90 3.79
N THR A 146 -5.96 10.53 3.59
CA THR A 146 -6.57 10.63 2.26
C THR A 146 -6.58 12.06 1.77
N SER A 147 -6.21 12.27 0.50
CA SER A 147 -6.17 13.59 -0.13
C SER A 147 -7.46 13.92 -0.88
N LYS A 148 -8.23 12.91 -1.28
CA LYS A 148 -9.35 13.00 -2.22
C LYS A 148 -8.97 13.67 -3.54
N SER A 149 -7.69 13.62 -3.90
CA SER A 149 -7.13 14.27 -5.08
C SER A 149 -6.47 13.22 -5.99
N PHE A 150 -6.50 13.48 -7.29
CA PHE A 150 -5.80 12.68 -8.30
C PHE A 150 -4.48 13.30 -8.75
N GLU A 151 -4.03 14.37 -8.08
CA GLU A 151 -2.72 14.97 -8.40
C GLU A 151 -1.58 14.05 -7.95
N PRO A 152 -0.57 13.83 -8.79
CA PRO A 152 0.64 13.12 -8.37
C PRO A 152 1.29 13.77 -7.16
N PRO A 153 1.94 12.99 -6.28
CA PRO A 153 2.58 13.54 -5.09
C PRO A 153 3.73 14.50 -5.47
N LYS A 154 3.85 15.59 -4.72
CA LYS A 154 4.97 16.55 -4.85
C LYS A 154 6.21 16.11 -4.05
N ASP A 155 6.00 15.38 -2.96
CA ASP A 155 7.06 14.80 -2.12
C ASP A 155 6.90 13.28 -2.09
N LEU A 156 7.91 12.58 -2.59
CA LEU A 156 7.92 11.12 -2.61
C LEU A 156 8.07 10.51 -1.21
N PHE A 157 8.47 11.28 -0.20
CA PHE A 157 8.58 10.81 1.18
C PHE A 157 7.37 11.15 2.05
N ASN A 158 6.36 11.82 1.47
CA ASN A 158 5.06 12.06 2.09
C ASN A 158 3.94 11.87 1.06
N VAL A 159 3.89 10.70 0.46
CA VAL A 159 2.84 10.36 -0.53
C VAL A 159 1.51 10.18 0.17
N ILE A 160 0.55 11.04 -0.14
CA ILE A 160 -0.81 10.97 0.41
C ILE A 160 -1.71 10.24 -0.60
N PRO A 161 -2.27 9.08 -0.27
CA PRO A 161 -3.23 8.38 -1.12
C PRO A 161 -4.47 9.20 -1.43
N THR A 162 -5.15 8.87 -2.53
CA THR A 162 -6.43 9.49 -2.88
C THR A 162 -7.52 9.08 -1.89
N SER A 163 -7.65 7.77 -1.62
CA SER A 163 -8.73 7.23 -0.79
C SER A 163 -8.39 5.87 -0.20
N SER A 164 -9.07 5.48 0.90
CA SER A 164 -9.14 4.08 1.30
C SER A 164 -10.12 3.33 0.38
N PHE A 165 -9.86 2.05 0.13
CA PHE A 165 -10.74 1.22 -0.71
C PHE A 165 -12.10 0.91 -0.04
N LEU A 166 -12.22 1.18 1.27
CA LEU A 166 -13.48 1.06 2.02
C LEU A 166 -14.20 2.38 2.26
N ASP A 167 -13.64 3.51 1.85
CA ASP A 167 -14.31 4.80 1.97
C ASP A 167 -15.67 4.77 1.26
N SER A 168 -16.67 5.44 1.82
CA SER A 168 -18.03 5.44 1.29
C SER A 168 -18.13 6.00 -0.14
N ASP A 169 -17.25 6.98 -0.46
CA ASP A 169 -17.18 7.69 -1.74
C ASP A 169 -16.23 7.04 -2.78
N ILE A 170 -15.67 5.85 -2.49
CA ILE A 170 -14.66 5.23 -3.36
C ILE A 170 -15.17 4.93 -4.78
N PHE A 171 -16.46 4.56 -4.92
CA PHE A 171 -17.06 4.29 -6.22
C PHE A 171 -17.30 5.57 -7.03
N ASP A 172 -17.68 6.65 -6.37
CA ASP A 172 -17.87 7.97 -7.02
C ASP A 172 -16.50 8.49 -7.50
N LEU A 173 -15.46 8.41 -6.67
CA LEU A 173 -14.09 8.74 -7.06
C LEU A 173 -13.58 7.87 -8.21
N ALA A 174 -13.91 6.58 -8.22
CA ALA A 174 -13.53 5.69 -9.31
C ALA A 174 -14.21 6.09 -10.64
N GLN A 175 -15.51 6.40 -10.61
CA GLN A 175 -16.25 6.86 -11.79
C GLN A 175 -15.72 8.21 -12.29
N GLU A 176 -15.48 9.16 -11.37
CA GLU A 176 -14.87 10.46 -11.70
C GLU A 176 -13.51 10.26 -12.38
N PHE A 177 -12.61 9.44 -11.79
CA PHE A 177 -11.30 9.18 -12.35
C PHE A 177 -11.35 8.53 -13.74
N ILE A 178 -12.25 7.56 -13.94
CA ILE A 178 -12.46 6.91 -15.24
C ILE A 178 -12.90 7.93 -16.30
N ALA A 179 -13.80 8.85 -15.94
CA ALA A 179 -14.34 9.85 -16.85
C ALA A 179 -13.35 10.97 -17.20
N LEU A 180 -12.28 11.17 -16.40
CA LEU A 180 -11.30 12.22 -16.64
C LEU A 180 -10.67 12.13 -18.03
N LYS A 181 -10.50 13.29 -18.67
CA LYS A 181 -9.70 13.48 -19.90
C LYS A 181 -8.58 14.49 -19.61
N PRO A 182 -7.59 14.11 -18.84
CA PRO A 182 -6.60 15.04 -18.31
C PRO A 182 -5.58 15.42 -19.35
N THR A 183 -5.07 16.66 -19.24
CA THR A 183 -3.92 17.20 -20.01
C THR A 183 -2.60 17.12 -19.25
N SER A 184 -2.65 16.69 -17.98
CA SER A 184 -1.48 16.42 -17.13
C SER A 184 -1.63 15.09 -16.43
N PRO A 185 -0.55 14.43 -15.98
CA PRO A 185 -0.64 13.15 -15.29
C PRO A 185 -1.56 13.18 -14.06
N LYS A 186 -2.37 12.12 -13.89
CA LYS A 186 -3.25 11.90 -12.75
C LYS A 186 -3.04 10.52 -12.18
N LEU A 187 -3.09 10.40 -10.87
CA LEU A 187 -2.86 9.18 -10.11
C LEU A 187 -4.05 8.90 -9.18
N PHE A 188 -4.71 7.77 -9.36
CA PHE A 188 -5.66 7.26 -8.38
C PHE A 188 -4.95 6.27 -7.48
N PHE A 189 -4.58 6.74 -6.31
CA PHE A 189 -3.83 5.97 -5.32
C PHE A 189 -4.80 5.48 -4.23
N ILE A 190 -5.04 4.17 -4.18
CA ILE A 190 -5.98 3.53 -3.25
C ILE A 190 -5.18 2.72 -2.22
N TYR A 191 -5.56 2.81 -0.94
CA TYR A 191 -4.88 2.04 0.11
C TYR A 191 -5.86 1.36 1.07
N GLY A 192 -5.36 0.51 1.94
CA GLY A 192 -6.11 -0.16 3.00
C GLY A 192 -5.41 -1.41 3.51
N HIS A 193 -6.18 -2.32 4.13
CA HIS A 193 -5.67 -3.57 4.67
C HIS A 193 -6.53 -4.74 4.17
N ALA A 194 -5.90 -5.83 3.75
CA ALA A 194 -6.62 -6.99 3.18
C ALA A 194 -7.51 -7.73 4.19
N TYR A 195 -7.36 -7.50 5.49
CA TYR A 195 -8.22 -8.06 6.53
C TYR A 195 -9.52 -7.27 6.75
N GLU A 196 -9.59 -6.02 6.36
CA GLU A 196 -10.76 -5.16 6.61
C GLU A 196 -12.05 -5.70 5.99
N PRO A 197 -12.03 -6.27 4.75
CA PRO A 197 -13.23 -6.85 4.15
C PRO A 197 -13.86 -8.00 4.95
N ASP A 198 -13.07 -8.72 5.77
CA ASP A 198 -13.60 -9.79 6.63
C ASP A 198 -14.51 -9.25 7.75
N GLY A 199 -14.45 -7.96 8.06
CA GLY A 199 -15.31 -7.29 9.04
C GLY A 199 -16.71 -6.93 8.53
N TYR A 200 -17.01 -7.13 7.26
CA TYR A 200 -18.27 -6.74 6.63
C TYR A 200 -18.87 -7.90 5.85
N SER A 201 -20.19 -8.05 5.89
CA SER A 201 -20.91 -9.14 5.21
C SER A 201 -20.71 -9.14 3.69
N ASP A 202 -20.58 -7.95 3.08
CA ASP A 202 -20.38 -7.73 1.63
C ASP A 202 -18.96 -7.24 1.30
N GLY A 203 -18.05 -7.26 2.27
CA GLY A 203 -16.74 -6.61 2.15
C GLY A 203 -15.93 -7.08 0.93
N TRP A 204 -15.83 -8.38 0.71
CA TRP A 204 -15.12 -8.92 -0.46
C TRP A 204 -15.86 -8.71 -1.78
N GLU A 205 -17.20 -8.72 -1.78
CA GLU A 205 -18.00 -8.39 -2.95
C GLU A 205 -17.79 -6.92 -3.35
N ARG A 206 -17.72 -6.03 -2.37
CA ARG A 206 -17.43 -4.60 -2.57
C ARG A 206 -16.04 -4.40 -3.17
N VAL A 207 -15.01 -5.12 -2.67
CA VAL A 207 -13.65 -5.09 -3.24
C VAL A 207 -13.67 -5.55 -4.69
N GLU A 208 -14.32 -6.67 -4.99
CA GLU A 208 -14.39 -7.20 -6.33
C GLU A 208 -15.14 -6.27 -7.30
N LYS A 209 -16.23 -5.64 -6.86
CA LYS A 209 -16.94 -4.62 -7.64
C LYS A 209 -16.04 -3.43 -7.98
N LEU A 210 -15.25 -2.95 -7.02
CA LEU A 210 -14.31 -1.84 -7.23
C LEU A 210 -13.25 -2.22 -8.28
N PHE A 211 -12.65 -3.40 -8.16
CA PHE A 211 -11.64 -3.86 -9.10
C PHE A 211 -12.20 -4.05 -10.51
N SER A 212 -13.41 -4.62 -10.62
CA SER A 212 -14.12 -4.75 -11.88
C SER A 212 -14.41 -3.40 -12.54
N LEU A 213 -14.85 -2.41 -11.74
CA LEU A 213 -15.18 -1.06 -12.24
C LEU A 213 -13.95 -0.36 -12.81
N ILE A 214 -12.82 -0.40 -12.06
CA ILE A 214 -11.61 0.34 -12.40
C ILE A 214 -10.81 -0.33 -13.53
N SER A 215 -10.83 -1.67 -13.62
CA SER A 215 -9.97 -2.43 -14.52
C SER A 215 -10.29 -2.27 -16.00
N GLN A 216 -9.37 -2.71 -16.88
CA GLN A 216 -9.57 -2.85 -18.32
C GLN A 216 -9.96 -1.53 -19.04
N LYS A 217 -9.37 -0.41 -18.62
CA LYS A 217 -9.51 0.88 -19.31
C LYS A 217 -8.21 1.15 -20.11
N ASP A 218 -8.35 1.31 -21.43
CA ASP A 218 -7.21 1.44 -22.34
C ASP A 218 -6.36 2.67 -22.07
N ASP A 219 -6.93 3.72 -21.50
CA ASP A 219 -6.27 5.00 -21.19
C ASP A 219 -5.70 5.07 -19.77
N ILE A 220 -5.77 3.97 -18.98
CA ILE A 220 -5.25 3.89 -17.62
C ILE A 220 -4.07 2.91 -17.54
N PHE A 221 -2.98 3.34 -16.92
CA PHE A 221 -1.87 2.48 -16.53
C PHE A 221 -2.16 1.86 -15.15
N TYR A 222 -1.99 0.56 -15.02
CA TYR A 222 -2.13 -0.17 -13.75
C TYR A 222 -0.75 -0.62 -13.30
N GLY A 223 -0.23 0.00 -12.24
CA GLY A 223 1.11 -0.24 -11.76
C GLY A 223 1.19 -0.43 -10.26
N THR A 224 2.33 -0.95 -9.79
CA THR A 224 2.70 -0.90 -8.38
C THR A 224 3.02 0.53 -7.97
N ASN A 225 3.14 0.82 -6.67
CA ASN A 225 3.53 2.15 -6.20
C ASN A 225 4.86 2.59 -6.83
N LYS A 226 5.85 1.69 -6.84
CA LYS A 226 7.15 1.95 -7.49
C LYS A 226 6.98 2.34 -8.96
N ALA A 227 6.20 1.57 -9.71
CA ALA A 227 5.98 1.82 -11.14
C ALA A 227 5.23 3.13 -11.41
N CYS A 228 4.41 3.61 -10.46
CA CYS A 228 3.67 4.87 -10.57
C CYS A 228 4.41 6.08 -10.01
N LEU A 229 5.41 5.89 -9.12
CA LEU A 229 6.07 6.98 -8.41
C LEU A 229 7.51 7.22 -8.87
N LEU A 230 8.21 6.18 -9.39
CA LEU A 230 9.64 6.22 -9.73
C LEU A 230 9.89 6.03 -11.23
N PHE A 231 9.08 6.65 -12.08
CA PHE A 231 9.19 6.60 -13.55
C PHE A 231 9.96 7.78 -14.14
#